data_63ed16d7ff76ee8d9ff671aa86ee0f15
#
_entry.id   63ed16d7ff76ee8d9ff671aa86ee0f15
#
_cell.length_a   1.000
_cell.length_b   1.000
_cell.length_c   1.000
_cell.angle_alpha   90.00
_cell.angle_beta   90.00
_cell.angle_gamma   90.00
#
_symmetry.space_group_name_H-M   'P 1'
#
loop_
_entity.id
_entity.type
_entity.pdbx_description
1 polymer ?
#
loop_
_entity_poly.entity_id
_entity_poly.type
_entity_poly.pdbx_seq_one_letter_code
_entity_poly.pdbx_strand_id
1 'polypeptide(L)'
;MINRQTNMQAAVPAIETARLLSLLGVGIDGAQLFAWLLAATGGLSIFVALLAAASAREGDLALLRVMGASRVQVFGTIVVEGLLIAAIGAIAGLVLGHGILALARANFAQLRDLGFDPLALLPGEWGIVLAVLGIGFVAAIIPAIRVFRLDLADSLSRSS
;
A
#
# COMPACT_ATOMS: atom_id res chain seq x y z
N MET A 1 41.80 -5.94 -33.90
CA MET A 1 42.03 -7.06 -34.85
C MET A 1 42.10 -8.44 -34.19
N ILE A 2 41.86 -8.55 -32.90
CA ILE A 2 41.96 -9.82 -32.14
C ILE A 2 40.77 -10.77 -32.41
N ASN A 3 39.58 -10.23 -32.76
CA ASN A 3 38.36 -11.01 -32.99
C ASN A 3 38.29 -11.82 -34.30
N ARG A 4 39.29 -11.74 -35.16
CA ARG A 4 39.30 -12.47 -36.44
C ARG A 4 40.26 -13.65 -36.51
N GLN A 5 41.07 -13.85 -35.46
CA GLN A 5 42.13 -14.88 -35.48
C GLN A 5 42.15 -15.82 -34.26
N THR A 6 41.31 -15.62 -33.29
CA THR A 6 41.24 -16.50 -32.11
C THR A 6 39.77 -16.71 -31.72
N ASN A 7 39.41 -17.92 -31.29
CA ASN A 7 38.10 -18.25 -30.72
C ASN A 7 37.83 -17.53 -29.36
N MET A 8 38.59 -16.51 -29.02
CA MET A 8 38.41 -15.66 -27.85
C MET A 8 37.63 -14.41 -28.26
N GLN A 9 36.40 -14.33 -27.84
CA GLN A 9 35.58 -13.11 -27.92
C GLN A 9 36.16 -12.09 -26.95
N ALA A 10 36.68 -10.97 -27.45
CA ALA A 10 36.96 -9.82 -26.60
C ALA A 10 35.62 -9.27 -26.08
N ALA A 11 35.32 -9.52 -24.82
CA ALA A 11 34.18 -8.91 -24.14
C ALA A 11 34.38 -7.39 -24.20
N VAL A 12 33.40 -6.68 -24.75
CA VAL A 12 33.34 -5.22 -24.70
C VAL A 12 32.68 -4.85 -23.36
N PRO A 13 33.43 -4.44 -22.34
CA PRO A 13 32.91 -4.24 -20.98
C PRO A 13 31.73 -3.29 -20.95
N ALA A 14 31.73 -2.28 -21.83
CA ALA A 14 30.66 -1.29 -21.92
C ALA A 14 29.33 -1.88 -22.38
N ILE A 15 29.31 -2.86 -23.28
CA ILE A 15 28.06 -3.52 -23.75
C ILE A 15 27.54 -4.46 -22.68
N GLU A 16 28.42 -5.16 -21.99
CA GLU A 16 28.04 -6.10 -20.93
C GLU A 16 27.46 -5.36 -19.72
N THR A 17 28.10 -4.27 -19.31
CA THR A 17 27.58 -3.41 -18.22
C THR A 17 26.25 -2.76 -18.59
N ALA A 18 26.09 -2.27 -19.84
CA ALA A 18 24.81 -1.72 -20.31
C ALA A 18 23.70 -2.78 -20.31
N ARG A 19 24.01 -4.01 -20.68
CA ARG A 19 23.06 -5.13 -20.65
C ARG A 19 22.67 -5.50 -19.22
N LEU A 20 23.61 -5.57 -18.30
CA LEU A 20 23.34 -5.81 -16.88
C LEU A 20 22.48 -4.70 -16.28
N LEU A 21 22.77 -3.43 -16.56
CA LEU A 21 21.97 -2.30 -16.12
C LEU A 21 20.54 -2.33 -16.69
N SER A 22 20.39 -2.73 -17.95
CA SER A 22 19.05 -2.87 -18.55
C SER A 22 18.23 -4.01 -17.93
N LEU A 23 18.86 -5.14 -17.59
CA LEU A 23 18.19 -6.24 -16.89
C LEU A 23 17.79 -5.85 -15.47
N LEU A 24 18.63 -5.10 -14.76
CA LEU A 24 18.29 -4.53 -13.45
C LEU A 24 17.12 -3.56 -13.55
N GLY A 25 17.08 -2.70 -14.58
CA GLY A 25 15.97 -1.78 -14.84
C GLY A 25 14.64 -2.53 -15.00
N VAL A 26 14.61 -3.56 -15.86
CA VAL A 26 13.41 -4.40 -16.05
C VAL A 26 12.98 -5.08 -14.73
N GLY A 27 13.94 -5.53 -13.91
CA GLY A 27 13.65 -6.11 -12.60
C GLY A 27 12.99 -5.11 -11.64
N ILE A 28 13.49 -3.86 -11.63
CA ILE A 28 12.94 -2.78 -10.79
C ILE A 28 11.53 -2.41 -11.27
N ASP A 29 11.32 -2.24 -12.58
CA ASP A 29 10.02 -1.93 -13.15
C ASP A 29 8.99 -3.04 -12.85
N GLY A 30 9.41 -4.30 -12.96
CA GLY A 30 8.58 -5.45 -12.61
C GLY A 30 8.21 -5.47 -11.13
N ALA A 31 9.16 -5.20 -10.23
CA ALA A 31 8.92 -5.09 -8.80
C ALA A 31 7.95 -3.94 -8.47
N GLN A 32 8.10 -2.80 -9.14
CA GLN A 32 7.22 -1.64 -8.96
C GLN A 32 5.79 -1.94 -9.43
N LEU A 33 5.63 -2.59 -10.58
CA LEU A 33 4.32 -3.04 -11.05
C LEU A 33 3.66 -3.99 -10.04
N PHE A 34 4.42 -4.94 -9.51
CA PHE A 34 3.93 -5.87 -8.50
C PHE A 34 3.52 -5.15 -7.20
N ALA A 35 4.30 -4.15 -6.77
CA ALA A 35 3.96 -3.32 -5.62
C ALA A 35 2.62 -2.56 -5.81
N TRP A 36 2.37 -2.02 -7.02
CA TRP A 36 1.09 -1.40 -7.35
C TRP A 36 -0.09 -2.37 -7.32
N LEU A 37 0.10 -3.60 -7.81
CA LEU A 37 -0.93 -4.65 -7.72
C LEU A 37 -1.23 -5.03 -6.27
N LEU A 38 -0.20 -5.14 -5.42
CA LEU A 38 -0.39 -5.38 -3.99
C LEU A 38 -1.11 -4.20 -3.30
N ALA A 39 -0.76 -2.96 -3.65
CA ALA A 39 -1.42 -1.77 -3.13
C ALA A 39 -2.90 -1.72 -3.53
N ALA A 40 -3.23 -2.06 -4.79
CA ALA A 40 -4.61 -2.13 -5.27
C ALA A 40 -5.41 -3.22 -4.54
N THR A 41 -4.85 -4.41 -4.35
CA THR A 41 -5.50 -5.50 -3.59
C THR A 41 -5.67 -5.16 -2.12
N GLY A 42 -4.68 -4.49 -1.51
CA GLY A 42 -4.78 -3.97 -0.15
C GLY A 42 -5.90 -2.93 -0.01
N GLY A 43 -5.98 -1.98 -0.93
CA GLY A 43 -7.06 -0.99 -0.98
C GLY A 43 -8.44 -1.61 -1.14
N LEU A 44 -8.56 -2.63 -2.01
CA LEU A 44 -9.80 -3.38 -2.17
C LEU A 44 -10.18 -4.15 -0.89
N SER A 45 -9.20 -4.71 -0.18
CA SER A 45 -9.43 -5.39 1.10
C SER A 45 -9.93 -4.44 2.18
N ILE A 46 -9.35 -3.23 2.28
CA ILE A 46 -9.83 -2.18 3.19
C ILE A 46 -11.27 -1.79 2.83
N PHE A 47 -11.54 -1.58 1.54
CA PHE A 47 -12.89 -1.25 1.06
C PHE A 47 -13.92 -2.30 1.47
N VAL A 48 -13.65 -3.58 1.20
CA VAL A 48 -14.56 -4.69 1.54
C VAL A 48 -14.76 -4.79 3.06
N ALA A 49 -13.69 -4.67 3.84
CA ALA A 49 -13.75 -4.71 5.30
C ALA A 49 -14.60 -3.57 5.87
N LEU A 50 -14.40 -2.33 5.40
CA LEU A 50 -15.18 -1.17 5.83
C LEU A 50 -16.64 -1.28 5.40
N LEU A 51 -16.91 -1.79 4.20
CA LEU A 51 -18.27 -2.01 3.72
C LEU A 51 -18.99 -3.05 4.58
N ALA A 52 -18.34 -4.16 4.90
CA ALA A 52 -18.88 -5.20 5.77
C ALA A 52 -19.11 -4.68 7.20
N ALA A 53 -18.15 -3.95 7.77
CA ALA A 53 -18.26 -3.35 9.09
C ALA A 53 -19.41 -2.32 9.16
N ALA A 54 -19.53 -1.46 8.15
CA ALA A 54 -20.61 -0.48 8.07
C ALA A 54 -21.97 -1.16 7.98
N SER A 55 -22.11 -2.22 7.15
CA SER A 55 -23.35 -2.98 7.02
C SER A 55 -23.72 -3.72 8.31
N ALA A 56 -22.75 -4.29 9.03
CA ALA A 56 -22.99 -4.96 10.30
C ALA A 56 -23.46 -4.01 11.42
N ARG A 57 -23.12 -2.71 11.31
CA ARG A 57 -23.45 -1.67 12.31
C ARG A 57 -24.52 -0.68 11.83
N GLU A 58 -25.26 -1.02 10.77
CA GLU A 58 -26.29 -0.11 10.21
C GLU A 58 -27.29 0.34 11.28
N GLY A 59 -27.73 -0.58 12.16
CA GLY A 59 -28.65 -0.28 13.27
C GLY A 59 -28.03 0.68 14.30
N ASP A 60 -26.79 0.46 14.69
CA ASP A 60 -26.09 1.32 15.65
C ASP A 60 -25.86 2.73 15.08
N LEU A 61 -25.50 2.81 13.79
CA LEU A 61 -25.30 4.08 13.09
C LEU A 61 -26.63 4.84 12.93
N ALA A 62 -27.74 4.13 12.69
CA ALA A 62 -29.08 4.72 12.67
C ALA A 62 -29.47 5.24 14.06
N LEU A 63 -29.17 4.49 15.13
CA LEU A 63 -29.45 4.90 16.51
C LEU A 63 -28.65 6.16 16.90
N LEU A 64 -27.37 6.24 16.54
CA LEU A 64 -26.57 7.44 16.74
C LEU A 64 -27.20 8.68 16.08
N ARG A 65 -27.77 8.51 14.89
CA ARG A 65 -28.47 9.58 14.18
C ARG A 65 -29.77 10.00 14.87
N VAL A 66 -30.53 9.04 15.43
CA VAL A 66 -31.73 9.34 16.24
C VAL A 66 -31.35 10.12 17.50
N MET A 67 -30.19 9.81 18.10
CA MET A 67 -29.66 10.55 19.25
C MET A 67 -29.06 11.93 18.91
N GLY A 68 -29.11 12.33 17.64
CA GLY A 68 -28.69 13.67 17.20
C GLY A 68 -27.33 13.75 16.48
N ALA A 69 -26.67 12.62 16.21
CA ALA A 69 -25.44 12.64 15.42
C ALA A 69 -25.71 13.13 13.98
N SER A 70 -24.92 14.08 13.51
CA SER A 70 -25.03 14.58 12.14
C SER A 70 -24.53 13.55 11.12
N ARG A 71 -25.02 13.64 9.87
CA ARG A 71 -24.56 12.79 8.76
C ARG A 71 -23.06 12.89 8.55
N VAL A 72 -22.50 14.08 8.75
CA VAL A 72 -21.06 14.35 8.61
C VAL A 72 -20.23 13.64 9.70
N GLN A 73 -20.75 13.58 10.92
CA GLN A 73 -20.09 12.85 12.01
C GLN A 73 -19.99 11.36 11.71
N VAL A 74 -21.11 10.74 11.28
CA VAL A 74 -21.14 9.31 10.93
C VAL A 74 -20.24 9.02 9.72
N PHE A 75 -20.29 9.87 8.68
CA PHE A 75 -19.36 9.79 7.55
C PHE A 75 -17.90 9.88 8.00
N GLY A 76 -17.58 10.87 8.83
CA GLY A 76 -16.24 11.10 9.35
C GLY A 76 -15.69 9.92 10.13
N THR A 77 -16.53 9.22 10.91
CA THR A 77 -16.10 8.02 11.66
C THR A 77 -15.59 6.93 10.73
N ILE A 78 -16.28 6.64 9.63
CA ILE A 78 -15.87 5.60 8.66
C ILE A 78 -14.58 6.01 7.94
N VAL A 79 -14.46 7.28 7.57
CA VAL A 79 -13.23 7.79 6.92
C VAL A 79 -12.04 7.71 7.87
N VAL A 80 -12.21 8.11 9.12
CA VAL A 80 -11.15 8.01 10.15
C VAL A 80 -10.78 6.56 10.40
N GLU A 81 -11.75 5.64 10.47
CA GLU A 81 -11.48 4.20 10.62
C GLU A 81 -10.63 3.67 9.45
N GLY A 82 -10.97 4.03 8.21
CA GLY A 82 -10.19 3.65 7.02
C GLY A 82 -8.77 4.23 7.01
N LEU A 83 -8.62 5.49 7.42
CA LEU A 83 -7.31 6.13 7.53
C LEU A 83 -6.46 5.51 8.65
N LEU A 84 -7.05 5.13 9.78
CA LEU A 84 -6.35 4.45 10.86
C LEU A 84 -5.85 3.07 10.41
N ILE A 85 -6.67 2.29 9.72
CA ILE A 85 -6.27 1.00 9.16
C ILE A 85 -5.11 1.19 8.18
N ALA A 86 -5.21 2.17 7.28
CA ALA A 86 -4.16 2.48 6.31
C ALA A 86 -2.87 2.95 7.00
N ALA A 87 -2.95 3.77 8.05
CA ALA A 87 -1.80 4.25 8.81
C ALA A 87 -1.09 3.11 9.55
N ILE A 88 -1.85 2.24 10.21
CA ILE A 88 -1.29 1.04 10.88
C ILE A 88 -0.63 0.14 9.85
N GLY A 89 -1.27 -0.08 8.70
CA GLY A 89 -0.71 -0.86 7.59
C GLY A 89 0.58 -0.25 7.03
N ALA A 90 0.63 1.08 6.86
CA ALA A 90 1.83 1.78 6.41
C ALA A 90 2.99 1.64 7.40
N ILE A 91 2.73 1.82 8.69
CA ILE A 91 3.74 1.66 9.75
C ILE A 91 4.24 0.21 9.79
N ALA A 92 3.34 -0.75 9.77
CA ALA A 92 3.69 -2.17 9.76
C ALA A 92 4.51 -2.54 8.51
N GLY A 93 4.13 -2.01 7.34
CA GLY A 93 4.86 -2.20 6.08
C GLY A 93 6.29 -1.64 6.13
N LEU A 94 6.47 -0.42 6.68
CA LEU A 94 7.79 0.17 6.87
C LEU A 94 8.65 -0.66 7.83
N VAL A 95 8.10 -1.03 8.99
CA VAL A 95 8.83 -1.84 9.99
C VAL A 95 9.25 -3.19 9.42
N LEU A 96 8.35 -3.87 8.71
CA LEU A 96 8.65 -5.15 8.07
C LEU A 96 9.67 -4.99 6.94
N GLY A 97 9.53 -3.97 6.10
CA GLY A 97 10.45 -3.70 4.99
C GLY A 97 11.87 -3.45 5.49
N HIS A 98 12.04 -2.53 6.44
CA HIS A 98 13.33 -2.23 7.05
C HIS A 98 13.89 -3.44 7.83
N GLY A 99 13.03 -4.18 8.54
CA GLY A 99 13.41 -5.38 9.26
C GLY A 99 13.95 -6.48 8.34
N ILE A 100 13.26 -6.75 7.23
CA ILE A 100 13.72 -7.72 6.22
C ILE A 100 15.04 -7.28 5.61
N LEU A 101 15.20 -5.99 5.30
CA LEU A 101 16.43 -5.45 4.74
C LEU A 101 17.60 -5.54 5.73
N ALA A 102 17.35 -5.27 7.01
CA ALA A 102 18.33 -5.41 8.08
C ALA A 102 18.76 -6.88 8.26
N LEU A 103 17.80 -7.82 8.25
CA LEU A 103 18.06 -9.24 8.33
C LEU A 103 18.84 -9.74 7.09
N ALA A 104 18.48 -9.30 5.90
CA ALA A 104 19.19 -9.63 4.68
C ALA A 104 20.66 -9.16 4.76
N ARG A 105 20.89 -7.89 5.17
CA ARG A 105 22.26 -7.37 5.36
C ARG A 105 23.03 -8.16 6.42
N ALA A 106 22.40 -8.62 7.47
CA ALA A 106 23.06 -9.41 8.52
C ALA A 106 23.55 -10.77 7.99
N ASN A 107 22.82 -11.40 7.08
CA ASN A 107 23.06 -12.74 6.59
C ASN A 107 23.88 -12.79 5.27
N PHE A 108 23.86 -11.73 4.46
CA PHE A 108 24.56 -11.70 3.17
C PHE A 108 25.71 -10.70 3.21
N ALA A 109 26.95 -11.21 3.09
CA ALA A 109 28.17 -10.39 3.10
C ALA A 109 28.18 -9.33 1.98
N GLN A 110 27.69 -9.70 0.79
CA GLN A 110 27.61 -8.82 -0.39
C GLN A 110 26.78 -7.54 -0.12
N LEU A 111 25.73 -7.65 0.72
CA LEU A 111 24.88 -6.51 1.08
C LEU A 111 25.55 -5.58 2.10
N ARG A 112 26.48 -6.11 2.91
CA ARG A 112 27.26 -5.29 3.87
C ARG A 112 28.21 -4.34 3.16
N ASP A 113 28.79 -4.78 2.05
CA ASP A 113 29.80 -4.03 1.28
C ASP A 113 29.17 -2.87 0.49
N LEU A 114 27.84 -2.88 0.29
CA LEU A 114 27.12 -1.81 -0.40
C LEU A 114 26.99 -0.50 0.41
N GLY A 115 27.34 -0.51 1.69
CA GLY A 115 27.44 0.70 2.52
C GLY A 115 26.13 1.45 2.82
N PHE A 116 24.95 0.89 2.47
CA PHE A 116 23.66 1.50 2.80
C PHE A 116 23.25 1.20 4.25
N ASP A 117 22.57 2.14 4.89
CA ASP A 117 21.96 1.91 6.21
C ASP A 117 20.52 1.40 6.03
N PRO A 118 20.23 0.14 6.46
CA PRO A 118 18.89 -0.44 6.31
C PRO A 118 17.83 0.24 7.18
N LEU A 119 18.21 1.07 8.14
CA LEU A 119 17.28 1.80 9.01
C LEU A 119 17.12 3.28 8.60
N ALA A 120 17.84 3.74 7.60
CA ALA A 120 17.74 5.10 7.11
C ALA A 120 16.42 5.29 6.33
N LEU A 121 15.56 6.19 6.80
CA LEU A 121 14.36 6.59 6.10
C LEU A 121 14.74 7.42 4.86
N LEU A 122 14.41 6.91 3.68
CA LEU A 122 14.65 7.61 2.42
C LEU A 122 13.49 8.59 2.11
N PRO A 123 13.78 9.72 1.47
CA PRO A 123 12.72 10.69 1.09
C PRO A 123 11.58 10.07 0.27
N GLY A 124 11.86 9.05 -0.54
CA GLY A 124 10.86 8.33 -1.34
C GLY A 124 9.83 7.54 -0.52
N GLU A 125 10.16 7.16 0.71
CA GLU A 125 9.27 6.38 1.58
C GLU A 125 8.06 7.19 2.04
N TRP A 126 8.22 8.50 2.21
CA TRP A 126 7.10 9.40 2.48
C TRP A 126 6.08 9.40 1.34
N GLY A 127 6.54 9.27 0.09
CA GLY A 127 5.66 9.10 -1.07
C GLY A 127 4.84 7.81 -0.98
N ILE A 128 5.45 6.71 -0.51
CA ILE A 128 4.77 5.42 -0.30
C ILE A 128 3.72 5.55 0.81
N VAL A 129 4.08 6.16 1.95
CA VAL A 129 3.15 6.39 3.06
C VAL A 129 1.95 7.22 2.61
N LEU A 130 2.18 8.31 1.90
CA LEU A 130 1.12 9.16 1.36
C LEU A 130 0.24 8.41 0.35
N ALA A 131 0.83 7.58 -0.50
CA ALA A 131 0.08 6.75 -1.45
C ALA A 131 -0.82 5.73 -0.72
N VAL A 132 -0.32 5.06 0.31
CA VAL A 132 -1.10 4.10 1.11
C VAL A 132 -2.25 4.80 1.84
N LEU A 133 -2.00 5.96 2.45
CA LEU A 133 -3.04 6.77 3.08
C LEU A 133 -4.08 7.26 2.07
N GLY A 134 -3.64 7.65 0.87
CA GLY A 134 -4.53 8.06 -0.23
C GLY A 134 -5.43 6.90 -0.69
N ILE A 135 -4.87 5.70 -0.85
CA ILE A 135 -5.64 4.50 -1.20
C ILE A 135 -6.66 4.16 -0.10
N GLY A 136 -6.23 4.20 1.17
CA GLY A 136 -7.13 3.97 2.32
C GLY A 136 -8.26 4.99 2.39
N PHE A 137 -7.96 6.26 2.14
CA PHE A 137 -8.96 7.33 2.07
C PHE A 137 -9.98 7.08 0.95
N VAL A 138 -9.51 6.80 -0.27
CA VAL A 138 -10.38 6.51 -1.43
C VAL A 138 -11.24 5.28 -1.17
N ALA A 139 -10.65 4.22 -0.60
CA ALA A 139 -11.36 3.00 -0.25
C ALA A 139 -12.47 3.24 0.79
N ALA A 140 -12.27 4.19 1.71
CA ALA A 140 -13.24 4.53 2.74
C ALA A 140 -14.40 5.43 2.24
N ILE A 141 -14.21 6.19 1.16
CA ILE A 141 -15.21 7.14 0.66
C ILE A 141 -16.52 6.45 0.26
N ILE A 142 -16.45 5.34 -0.47
CA ILE A 142 -17.66 4.67 -0.98
C ILE A 142 -18.54 4.13 0.16
N PRO A 143 -18.02 3.35 1.15
CA PRO A 143 -18.82 2.92 2.28
C PRO A 143 -19.32 4.12 3.12
N ALA A 144 -18.51 5.15 3.31
CA ALA A 144 -18.90 6.36 4.03
C ALA A 144 -20.05 7.10 3.33
N ILE A 145 -20.03 7.23 1.99
CA ILE A 145 -21.14 7.83 1.22
C ILE A 145 -22.40 6.96 1.30
N ARG A 146 -22.26 5.64 1.28
CA ARG A 146 -23.40 4.74 1.40
C ARG A 146 -24.13 4.97 2.73
N VAL A 147 -23.39 5.00 3.84
CA VAL A 147 -23.96 5.27 5.17
C VAL A 147 -24.51 6.70 5.27
N PHE A 148 -23.86 7.68 4.65
CA PHE A 148 -24.38 9.05 4.59
C PHE A 148 -25.75 9.15 3.93
N ARG A 149 -26.05 8.27 2.95
CA ARG A 149 -27.32 8.23 2.20
C ARG A 149 -28.39 7.34 2.83
N LEU A 150 -28.10 6.60 3.92
CA LEU A 150 -29.10 5.77 4.58
C LEU A 150 -30.26 6.62 5.07
N ASP A 151 -31.46 6.30 4.58
CA ASP A 151 -32.69 6.93 5.02
C ASP A 151 -33.18 6.23 6.28
N LEU A 152 -33.48 6.99 7.35
CA LEU A 152 -33.90 6.46 8.65
C LEU A 152 -35.22 5.68 8.56
N ALA A 153 -36.07 6.04 7.60
CA ALA A 153 -37.37 5.41 7.41
C ALA A 153 -37.26 3.93 6.96
N ASP A 154 -36.29 3.64 6.06
CA ASP A 154 -36.05 2.28 5.53
C ASP A 154 -35.35 1.35 6.51
N SER A 155 -34.52 1.87 7.41
CA SER A 155 -33.80 1.05 8.40
C SER A 155 -34.73 0.62 9.56
N LEU A 156 -35.68 1.44 9.94
CA LEU A 156 -36.65 1.12 11.00
C LEU A 156 -37.72 0.14 10.52
N SER A 157 -38.08 0.13 9.23
CA SER A 157 -39.06 -0.79 8.67
C SER A 157 -38.55 -2.23 8.50
N ARG A 158 -37.25 -2.44 8.48
CA ARG A 158 -36.63 -3.78 8.37
C ARG A 158 -36.33 -4.45 9.70
N SER A 159 -36.45 -3.72 10.80
CA SER A 159 -36.23 -4.23 12.16
C SER A 159 -37.51 -4.63 12.90
N SER A 160 -38.65 -4.47 12.25
CA SER A 160 -39.97 -4.91 12.70
C SER A 160 -40.44 -6.16 11.94
#